data_68e08aa2e981d5652b3bdd3cd13efe37
#
_entry.id   68e08aa2e981d5652b3bdd3cd13efe37
#
_cell.length_a   1.000
_cell.length_b   1.000
_cell.length_c   1.000
_cell.angle_alpha   90.00
_cell.angle_beta   90.00
_cell.angle_gamma   90.00
#
_symmetry.space_group_name_H-M   'P 1'
#
loop_
_entity.id
_entity.type
_entity.pdbx_description
1 polymer ?
#
loop_
_entity_poly.entity_id
_entity_poly.type
_entity_poly.pdbx_seq_one_letter_code
_entity_poly.pdbx_strand_id
1 'polypeptide(L)'
;MQNLKAGGYLIAQVHQLGQRIFAKKLKKYQIVDINPAQGRILFALWKKDGLPIVELAKVTSLSKSTLTPMLDRLEEIGHLKRVDSKGDRRKKLIYLTEKNKQLQDIYYKVSLEMKELYYSGFTEKEIDQFEDYLKRILSNLKEE
;
A
#
# COMPACT_ATOMS: atom_id res chain seq x y z
N MET A 1 -9.85 -30.59 15.29
CA MET A 1 -8.77 -30.00 14.48
C MET A 1 -7.48 -29.88 15.27
N GLN A 2 -6.37 -30.05 14.59
CA GLN A 2 -5.07 -29.84 15.19
C GLN A 2 -4.88 -28.38 15.56
N ASN A 3 -3.87 -28.12 16.42
CA ASN A 3 -3.55 -26.77 16.86
C ASN A 3 -2.85 -25.99 15.73
N LEU A 4 -3.63 -25.27 14.92
CA LEU A 4 -3.13 -24.54 13.75
C LEU A 4 -2.61 -23.14 14.09
N LYS A 5 -2.74 -22.69 15.34
CA LYS A 5 -2.48 -21.32 15.72
C LYS A 5 -3.43 -20.36 14.98
N ALA A 6 -3.58 -19.15 15.51
CA ALA A 6 -4.57 -18.21 15.00
C ALA A 6 -3.94 -17.06 14.19
N GLY A 7 -2.61 -17.06 13.99
CA GLY A 7 -1.91 -15.91 13.41
C GLY A 7 -2.42 -15.52 12.05
N GLY A 8 -2.51 -16.48 11.13
CA GLY A 8 -3.00 -16.21 9.77
C GLY A 8 -4.42 -15.67 9.74
N TYR A 9 -5.30 -16.29 10.53
CA TYR A 9 -6.69 -15.86 10.67
C TYR A 9 -6.79 -14.44 11.22
N LEU A 10 -6.01 -14.14 12.26
CA LEU A 10 -5.99 -12.80 12.87
C LEU A 10 -5.46 -11.75 11.92
N ILE A 11 -4.40 -12.07 11.17
CA ILE A 11 -3.87 -11.15 10.16
C ILE A 11 -4.94 -10.83 9.11
N ALA A 12 -5.66 -11.84 8.64
CA ALA A 12 -6.73 -11.64 7.66
C ALA A 12 -7.85 -10.74 8.21
N GLN A 13 -8.27 -10.98 9.45
CA GLN A 13 -9.30 -10.16 10.10
C GLN A 13 -8.83 -8.72 10.27
N VAL A 14 -7.63 -8.52 10.79
CA VAL A 14 -7.05 -7.20 11.00
C VAL A 14 -6.97 -6.44 9.67
N HIS A 15 -6.50 -7.12 8.63
CA HIS A 15 -6.39 -6.51 7.30
C HIS A 15 -7.76 -6.07 6.78
N GLN A 16 -8.76 -6.94 6.85
CA GLN A 16 -10.09 -6.66 6.34
C GLN A 16 -10.76 -5.51 7.09
N LEU A 17 -10.73 -5.54 8.41
CA LEU A 17 -11.31 -4.48 9.25
C LEU A 17 -10.54 -3.16 9.05
N GLY A 18 -9.22 -3.23 8.99
CA GLY A 18 -8.37 -2.06 8.78
C GLY A 18 -8.67 -1.38 7.46
N GLN A 19 -8.80 -2.16 6.38
CA GLN A 19 -9.15 -1.61 5.06
C GLN A 19 -10.51 -0.91 5.07
N ARG A 20 -11.49 -1.51 5.73
CA ARG A 20 -12.83 -0.95 5.81
C ARG A 20 -12.84 0.39 6.55
N ILE A 21 -12.14 0.46 7.67
CA ILE A 21 -12.04 1.69 8.48
C ILE A 21 -11.26 2.76 7.72
N PHE A 22 -10.17 2.38 7.07
CA PHE A 22 -9.36 3.29 6.27
C PHE A 22 -10.19 3.93 5.16
N ALA A 23 -10.96 3.14 4.43
CA ALA A 23 -11.84 3.62 3.36
C ALA A 23 -12.89 4.59 3.90
N LYS A 24 -13.45 4.28 5.08
CA LYS A 24 -14.42 5.13 5.75
C LYS A 24 -13.83 6.50 6.12
N LYS A 25 -12.59 6.50 6.61
CA LYS A 25 -11.87 7.74 6.95
C LYS A 25 -11.57 8.57 5.71
N LEU A 26 -11.13 7.94 4.61
CA LEU A 26 -10.89 8.61 3.34
C LEU A 26 -12.17 9.26 2.80
N LYS A 27 -13.30 8.58 2.95
CA LYS A 27 -14.60 9.09 2.50
C LYS A 27 -14.96 10.40 3.19
N LYS A 28 -14.57 10.58 4.45
CA LYS A 28 -14.80 11.84 5.19
C LYS A 28 -14.06 13.01 4.54
N TYR A 29 -12.98 12.74 3.81
CA TYR A 29 -12.23 13.73 3.06
C TYR A 29 -12.63 13.73 1.57
N GLN A 30 -13.77 13.08 1.24
CA GLN A 30 -14.32 13.02 -0.12
C GLN A 30 -13.45 12.24 -1.11
N ILE A 31 -12.62 11.31 -0.60
CA ILE A 31 -11.81 10.42 -1.44
C ILE A 31 -12.56 9.09 -1.54
N VAL A 32 -13.17 8.83 -2.69
CA VAL A 32 -14.01 7.65 -2.93
C VAL A 32 -13.56 6.83 -4.14
N ASP A 33 -12.63 7.34 -4.93
CA ASP A 33 -12.19 6.72 -6.18
C ASP A 33 -10.86 5.97 -6.07
N ILE A 34 -10.31 5.85 -4.86
CA ILE A 34 -9.07 5.12 -4.59
C ILE A 34 -9.40 3.93 -3.68
N ASN A 35 -9.17 2.72 -4.17
CA ASN A 35 -9.33 1.52 -3.36
C ASN A 35 -8.03 1.21 -2.58
N PRO A 36 -8.05 0.29 -1.60
CA PRO A 36 -6.86 0.00 -0.79
C PRO A 36 -5.63 -0.46 -1.60
N ALA A 37 -5.83 -1.24 -2.66
CA ALA A 37 -4.72 -1.71 -3.50
C ALA A 37 -4.09 -0.57 -4.28
N GLN A 38 -4.89 0.34 -4.82
CA GLN A 38 -4.40 1.55 -5.48
C GLN A 38 -3.67 2.46 -4.49
N GLY A 39 -4.18 2.57 -3.26
CA GLY A 39 -3.51 3.30 -2.19
C GLY A 39 -2.13 2.75 -1.89
N ARG A 40 -1.97 1.43 -1.94
CA ARG A 40 -0.68 0.77 -1.73
C ARG A 40 0.32 1.15 -2.82
N ILE A 41 -0.14 1.24 -4.07
CA ILE A 41 0.68 1.68 -5.20
C ILE A 41 1.16 3.12 -4.97
N LEU A 42 0.23 4.01 -4.63
CA LEU A 42 0.56 5.41 -4.37
C LEU A 42 1.52 5.56 -3.19
N PHE A 43 1.31 4.80 -2.12
CA PHE A 43 2.18 4.82 -0.95
C PHE A 43 3.61 4.44 -1.31
N ALA A 44 3.79 3.41 -2.14
CA ALA A 44 5.10 3.00 -2.62
C ALA A 44 5.79 4.13 -3.40
N LEU A 45 5.04 4.82 -4.27
CA LEU A 45 5.57 5.92 -5.08
C LEU A 45 5.86 7.17 -4.23
N TRP A 46 5.11 7.40 -3.16
CA TRP A 46 5.41 8.50 -2.24
C TRP A 46 6.73 8.26 -1.52
N LYS A 47 7.08 6.99 -1.26
CA LYS A 47 8.38 6.64 -0.68
C LYS A 47 9.51 6.80 -1.70
N LYS A 48 9.27 6.39 -2.93
CA LYS A 48 10.25 6.49 -4.02
C LYS A 48 9.52 6.60 -5.35
N ASP A 49 9.49 7.79 -5.90
CA ASP A 49 8.86 8.06 -7.19
C ASP A 49 9.70 7.50 -8.34
N GLY A 50 9.10 7.37 -9.51
CA GLY A 50 9.83 6.94 -10.70
C GLY A 50 10.23 5.48 -10.74
N LEU A 51 9.48 4.61 -10.07
CA LEU A 51 9.79 3.18 -10.05
C LEU A 51 9.38 2.51 -11.36
N PRO A 52 10.21 1.58 -11.89
CA PRO A 52 9.77 0.71 -12.98
C PRO A 52 8.68 -0.25 -12.49
N ILE A 53 7.85 -0.72 -13.41
CA ILE A 53 6.72 -1.62 -13.08
C ILE A 53 7.19 -2.85 -12.30
N VAL A 54 8.32 -3.44 -12.67
CA VAL A 54 8.87 -4.62 -12.00
C VAL A 54 9.14 -4.36 -10.52
N GLU A 55 9.75 -3.20 -10.22
CA GLU A 55 10.03 -2.82 -8.83
C GLU A 55 8.74 -2.53 -8.06
N LEU A 56 7.80 -1.85 -8.71
CA LEU A 56 6.52 -1.53 -8.10
C LEU A 56 5.74 -2.80 -7.74
N ALA A 57 5.77 -3.82 -8.61
CA ALA A 57 5.16 -5.12 -8.34
C ALA A 57 5.80 -5.78 -7.09
N LYS A 58 7.12 -5.71 -6.96
CA LYS A 58 7.83 -6.28 -5.80
C LYS A 58 7.45 -5.60 -4.50
N VAL A 59 7.52 -4.26 -4.46
CA VAL A 59 7.29 -3.53 -3.20
C VAL A 59 5.82 -3.52 -2.79
N THR A 60 4.90 -3.70 -3.73
CA THR A 60 3.46 -3.78 -3.42
C THR A 60 2.98 -5.21 -3.21
N SER A 61 3.79 -6.20 -3.56
CA SER A 61 3.42 -7.63 -3.57
C SER A 61 2.21 -7.89 -4.47
N LEU A 62 2.07 -7.13 -5.55
CA LEU A 62 1.02 -7.33 -6.56
C LEU A 62 1.61 -7.98 -7.80
N SER A 63 0.85 -8.88 -8.42
CA SER A 63 1.24 -9.47 -9.70
C SER A 63 1.17 -8.40 -10.80
N LYS A 64 1.96 -8.59 -11.86
CA LYS A 64 1.92 -7.68 -13.02
C LYS A 64 0.52 -7.58 -13.62
N SER A 65 -0.19 -8.71 -13.72
CA SER A 65 -1.53 -8.75 -14.28
C SER A 65 -2.55 -7.99 -13.43
N THR A 66 -2.36 -7.96 -12.12
CA THR A 66 -3.20 -7.17 -11.21
C THR A 66 -2.82 -5.70 -11.23
N LEU A 67 -1.52 -5.41 -11.29
CA LEU A 67 -0.98 -4.07 -11.22
C LEU A 67 -1.33 -3.22 -12.45
N THR A 68 -1.24 -3.79 -13.65
CA THR A 68 -1.42 -3.05 -14.91
C THR A 68 -2.78 -2.34 -15.01
N PRO A 69 -3.93 -3.02 -14.78
CA PRO A 69 -5.22 -2.33 -14.81
C PRO A 69 -5.34 -1.23 -13.75
N MET A 70 -4.71 -1.42 -12.59
CA MET A 70 -4.72 -0.41 -11.54
C MET A 70 -3.93 0.83 -11.93
N LEU A 71 -2.78 0.64 -12.59
CA LEU A 71 -1.98 1.74 -13.12
C LEU A 71 -2.74 2.48 -14.22
N ASP A 72 -3.42 1.75 -15.10
CA ASP A 72 -4.26 2.34 -16.14
C ASP A 72 -5.32 3.26 -15.53
N ARG A 73 -5.99 2.79 -14.49
CA ARG A 73 -7.03 3.56 -13.81
C ARG A 73 -6.47 4.80 -13.11
N LEU A 74 -5.35 4.65 -12.40
CA LEU A 74 -4.72 5.78 -11.71
C LEU A 74 -4.20 6.83 -12.69
N GLU A 75 -3.72 6.40 -13.85
CA GLU A 75 -3.30 7.32 -14.93
C GLU A 75 -4.51 8.05 -15.49
N GLU A 76 -5.60 7.33 -15.75
CA GLU A 76 -6.84 7.89 -16.28
C GLU A 76 -7.41 8.99 -15.37
N ILE A 77 -7.41 8.77 -14.05
CA ILE A 77 -7.91 9.76 -13.08
C ILE A 77 -6.87 10.82 -12.72
N GLY A 78 -5.67 10.74 -13.31
CA GLY A 78 -4.69 11.81 -13.25
C GLY A 78 -3.71 11.77 -12.08
N HIS A 79 -3.60 10.64 -11.36
CA HIS A 79 -2.70 10.54 -10.19
C HIS A 79 -1.28 10.13 -10.55
N LEU A 80 -1.08 9.49 -11.69
CA LEU A 80 0.26 9.10 -12.13
C LEU A 80 0.38 9.17 -13.64
N LYS A 81 1.61 9.04 -14.12
CA LYS A 81 1.93 8.96 -15.56
C LYS A 81 3.03 7.93 -15.76
N ARG A 82 3.01 7.29 -16.92
CA ARG A 82 4.06 6.36 -17.36
C ARG A 82 4.99 7.08 -18.33
N VAL A 83 6.28 6.96 -18.08
CA VAL A 83 7.33 7.62 -18.87
C VAL A 83 8.33 6.59 -19.33
N ASP A 84 8.75 6.68 -20.59
CA ASP A 84 9.79 5.79 -21.12
C ASP A 84 11.11 6.03 -20.38
N SER A 85 11.78 4.93 -20.04
CA SER A 85 13.13 5.02 -19.46
C SER A 85 14.12 5.52 -20.51
N LYS A 86 15.00 6.40 -20.10
CA LYS A 86 16.11 6.82 -20.96
C LYS A 86 16.99 5.61 -21.27
N GLY A 87 17.09 5.23 -22.53
CA GLY A 87 17.93 4.12 -22.98
C GLY A 87 17.20 2.81 -23.21
N ASP A 88 15.97 2.62 -22.74
CA ASP A 88 15.20 1.42 -23.02
C ASP A 88 13.71 1.73 -23.10
N ARG A 89 13.18 1.79 -24.33
CA ARG A 89 11.76 2.07 -24.60
C ARG A 89 10.81 1.00 -24.07
N ARG A 90 11.32 -0.20 -23.79
CA ARG A 90 10.51 -1.29 -23.27
C ARG A 90 10.27 -1.14 -21.77
N LYS A 91 11.06 -0.28 -21.10
CA LYS A 91 10.99 -0.06 -19.67
C LYS A 91 10.23 1.23 -19.38
N LYS A 92 9.08 1.10 -18.71
CA LYS A 92 8.27 2.24 -18.28
C LYS A 92 8.58 2.56 -16.83
N LEU A 93 8.70 3.86 -16.53
CA LEU A 93 8.84 4.37 -15.17
C LEU A 93 7.53 5.04 -14.77
N ILE A 94 7.13 4.83 -13.53
CA ILE A 94 5.86 5.33 -13.01
C ILE A 94 6.13 6.55 -12.13
N TYR A 95 5.56 7.70 -12.50
CA TYR A 95 5.73 8.96 -11.77
C TYR A 95 4.40 9.50 -11.28
N LEU A 96 4.40 10.08 -10.09
CA LEU A 96 3.24 10.80 -9.55
C LEU A 96 3.08 12.15 -10.26
N THR A 97 1.84 12.64 -10.32
CA THR A 97 1.52 13.94 -10.88
C THR A 97 1.35 14.98 -9.78
N GLU A 98 1.32 16.26 -10.16
CA GLU A 98 1.06 17.35 -9.22
C GLU A 98 -0.30 17.22 -8.53
N LYS A 99 -1.30 16.72 -9.26
CA LYS A 99 -2.65 16.48 -8.70
C LYS A 99 -2.60 15.56 -7.47
N ASN A 100 -1.63 14.67 -7.42
CA ASN A 100 -1.53 13.67 -6.34
C ASN A 100 -1.08 14.26 -5.00
N LYS A 101 -0.51 15.46 -4.97
CA LYS A 101 0.05 16.04 -3.74
C LYS A 101 -0.98 16.22 -2.62
N GLN A 102 -2.18 16.68 -2.96
CA GLN A 102 -3.25 16.86 -1.96
C GLN A 102 -3.68 15.51 -1.39
N LEU A 103 -3.77 14.51 -2.26
CA LEU A 103 -4.11 13.15 -1.85
C LEU A 103 -3.07 12.59 -0.88
N GLN A 104 -1.79 12.86 -1.13
CA GLN A 104 -0.70 12.42 -0.25
C GLN A 104 -0.88 12.95 1.17
N ASP A 105 -1.19 14.22 1.32
CA ASP A 105 -1.38 14.84 2.63
C ASP A 105 -2.54 14.21 3.40
N ILE A 106 -3.64 13.94 2.71
CA ILE A 106 -4.83 13.32 3.31
C ILE A 106 -4.51 11.88 3.72
N TYR A 107 -3.85 11.13 2.85
CA TYR A 107 -3.43 9.75 3.14
C TYR A 107 -2.50 9.69 4.35
N TYR A 108 -1.58 10.62 4.44
CA TYR A 108 -0.68 10.70 5.59
C TYR A 108 -1.48 10.92 6.89
N LYS A 109 -2.41 11.87 6.86
CA LYS A 109 -3.26 12.17 8.02
C LYS A 109 -4.08 10.95 8.44
N VAL A 110 -4.72 10.28 7.49
CA VAL A 110 -5.51 9.07 7.77
C VAL A 110 -4.62 7.94 8.26
N SER A 111 -3.42 7.81 7.72
CA SER A 111 -2.46 6.79 8.17
C SER A 111 -2.02 7.00 9.61
N LEU A 112 -1.85 8.25 10.03
CA LEU A 112 -1.56 8.57 11.44
C LEU A 112 -2.74 8.18 12.35
N GLU A 113 -3.96 8.45 11.93
CA GLU A 113 -5.16 8.04 12.69
C GLU A 113 -5.22 6.51 12.81
N MET A 114 -4.92 5.80 11.73
CA MET A 114 -4.89 4.33 11.74
C MET A 114 -3.80 3.80 12.66
N LYS A 115 -2.62 4.42 12.66
CA LYS A 115 -1.52 4.05 13.56
C LYS A 115 -1.97 4.14 15.02
N GLU A 116 -2.61 5.22 15.40
CA GLU A 116 -3.11 5.41 16.75
C GLU A 116 -4.16 4.36 17.12
N LEU A 117 -5.03 4.04 16.17
CA LEU A 117 -6.07 3.03 16.39
C LEU A 117 -5.46 1.63 16.55
N TYR A 118 -4.56 1.24 15.65
CA TYR A 118 -3.90 -0.08 15.69
C TYR A 118 -3.12 -0.28 16.98
N TYR A 119 -2.39 0.74 17.41
CA TYR A 119 -1.44 0.61 18.51
C TYR A 119 -1.93 1.21 19.82
N SER A 120 -3.23 1.42 19.96
CA SER A 120 -3.82 1.89 21.20
C SER A 120 -3.47 0.93 22.35
N GLY A 121 -2.85 1.45 23.41
CA GLY A 121 -2.46 0.65 24.56
C GLY A 121 -1.12 -0.06 24.44
N PHE A 122 -0.43 0.08 23.29
CA PHE A 122 0.89 -0.53 23.09
C PHE A 122 1.98 0.44 23.48
N THR A 123 3.08 -0.12 24.06
CA THR A 123 4.32 0.66 24.24
C THR A 123 5.09 0.70 22.92
N GLU A 124 6.02 1.64 22.80
CA GLU A 124 6.90 1.72 21.63
C GLU A 124 7.69 0.40 21.41
N LYS A 125 8.15 -0.20 22.51
CA LYS A 125 8.88 -1.46 22.46
C LYS A 125 7.99 -2.59 21.90
N GLU A 126 6.74 -2.63 22.34
CA GLU A 126 5.78 -3.64 21.86
C GLU A 126 5.47 -3.45 20.37
N ILE A 127 5.34 -2.20 19.92
CA ILE A 127 5.12 -1.89 18.51
C ILE A 127 6.30 -2.39 17.66
N ASP A 128 7.53 -2.06 18.07
CA ASP A 128 8.73 -2.49 17.35
C ASP A 128 8.83 -4.00 17.29
N GLN A 129 8.55 -4.69 18.38
CA GLN A 129 8.58 -6.14 18.46
C GLN A 129 7.53 -6.77 17.55
N PHE A 130 6.32 -6.24 17.56
CA PHE A 130 5.24 -6.71 16.71
C PHE A 130 5.60 -6.53 15.21
N GLU A 131 6.13 -5.38 14.84
CA GLU A 131 6.51 -5.12 13.45
C GLU A 131 7.66 -6.01 13.01
N ASP A 132 8.60 -6.31 13.89
CA ASP A 132 9.69 -7.27 13.61
C ASP A 132 9.12 -8.67 13.35
N TYR A 133 8.14 -9.11 14.11
CA TYR A 133 7.48 -10.40 13.88
C TYR A 133 6.75 -10.43 12.53
N LEU A 134 6.06 -9.35 12.17
CA LEU A 134 5.41 -9.25 10.86
C LEU A 134 6.43 -9.31 9.72
N LYS A 135 7.58 -8.66 9.87
CA LYS A 135 8.67 -8.69 8.88
C LYS A 135 9.21 -10.11 8.71
N ARG A 136 9.33 -10.87 9.78
CA ARG A 136 9.78 -12.27 9.73
C ARG A 136 8.77 -13.12 8.97
N ILE A 137 7.49 -12.96 9.23
CA ILE A 137 6.43 -13.68 8.50
C ILE A 137 6.47 -13.31 7.02
N LEU A 138 6.59 -12.02 6.71
CA LEU A 138 6.66 -11.55 5.34
C LEU A 138 7.86 -12.14 4.59
N SER A 139 9.01 -12.19 5.25
CA SER A 139 10.22 -12.79 4.68
C SER A 139 10.01 -14.26 4.35
N ASN A 140 9.38 -15.02 5.27
CA ASN A 140 9.08 -16.43 5.02
C ASN A 140 8.18 -16.62 3.80
N LEU A 141 7.18 -15.76 3.64
CA LEU A 141 6.25 -15.86 2.52
C LEU A 141 6.92 -15.50 1.18
N LYS A 142 7.89 -14.62 1.19
CA LYS A 142 8.61 -14.21 -0.03
C LYS A 142 9.56 -15.28 -0.55
N GLU A 143 9.93 -16.25 0.27
CA GLU A 143 10.82 -17.36 -0.13
C GLU A 143 10.08 -18.46 -0.90
N GLU A 144 8.77 -18.46 -0.91
CA GLU A 144 7.96 -19.48 -1.61
C GLU A 144 7.71 -19.09 -3.10
#